data_0e73b4ee19e2361baf86360f81e70b06
#
_entry.id   0e73b4ee19e2361baf86360f81e70b06
#
_cell.length_a   1.000
_cell.length_b   1.000
_cell.length_c   1.000
_cell.angle_alpha   90.00
_cell.angle_beta   90.00
_cell.angle_gamma   90.00
#
_symmetry.space_group_name_H-M   'P 1'
#
loop_
_entity.id
_entity.type
_entity.pdbx_description
1 polymer ?
#
loop_
_entity_poly.entity_id
_entity_poly.type
_entity_poly.pdbx_seq_one_letter_code
_entity_poly.pdbx_strand_id
1 'polypeptide(L)'
;MAVTNDPSSNKPMLSASELSADVASFYQGKSRQGQAPGLWTLVLSQVTTWIFARSLMNAAILGFFYGIAGALAYAMYYFSFVTGAHIVDSLRFKHGFHNMQTFMRAKFGKTGEHCFNAVISFRLVSEIFSNLLVFGFIATLFVGFNESYLIVFIAVATLIYSSIGGLYTALKTDVMQASLTIVAIAVLAIAMFMHPLFSFADIVSSSSSADNKGWILLIVAFIQVWSYPAHDPVMTDRGFLADRSTTKKSFYYAAPISMICIMLFGLLGVFAQLNNAGGATEVTQTLNTLFSPAVMLLFCFALIVSAISTLDSTYASAAKLVAVDMKLIKPTVRNGRLVMIGFLLVGLGFIATGSKDLFDAVAISGTASLFLAPVVFFSIWSNWQVKPWALVISFASALLAGVIYMLENAGYVTLMTPLFGVEHKYVKLLILCVVASLLGCLSFVVARKKDASKP
;
A
#
# COMPACT_ATOMS: atom_id res chain seq x y z
N MET A 1 4.49 -36.76 20.96
CA MET A 1 5.83 -36.15 20.89
C MET A 1 5.72 -34.71 21.33
N ALA A 2 6.29 -34.39 22.46
CA ALA A 2 6.25 -33.07 23.08
C ALA A 2 6.91 -32.06 22.14
N VAL A 3 6.22 -30.97 21.86
CA VAL A 3 6.80 -29.78 21.24
C VAL A 3 7.78 -29.22 22.26
N THR A 4 9.06 -29.38 21.99
CA THR A 4 10.10 -28.72 22.77
C THR A 4 9.90 -27.19 22.54
N ASN A 5 9.42 -26.54 23.60
CA ASN A 5 9.47 -25.08 23.71
C ASN A 5 10.95 -24.68 23.69
N ASP A 6 11.40 -24.17 22.55
CA ASP A 6 12.69 -23.48 22.46
C ASP A 6 12.58 -22.17 23.25
N PRO A 7 13.26 -22.01 24.39
CA PRO A 7 13.16 -20.79 25.19
C PRO A 7 13.71 -19.55 24.48
N SER A 8 14.41 -19.71 23.35
CA SER A 8 14.95 -18.60 22.56
C SER A 8 13.90 -17.94 21.66
N SER A 9 12.74 -18.60 21.40
CA SER A 9 11.69 -18.09 20.53
C SER A 9 10.75 -17.07 21.20
N ASN A 10 10.78 -17.01 22.55
CA ASN A 10 9.89 -16.18 23.37
C ASN A 10 10.62 -15.04 24.10
N LYS A 11 11.71 -14.49 23.53
CA LYS A 11 12.17 -13.20 24.05
C LYS A 11 11.07 -12.17 23.72
N PRO A 12 10.38 -11.60 24.73
CA PRO A 12 9.42 -10.55 24.52
C PRO A 12 10.10 -9.41 23.73
N MET A 13 9.33 -8.68 22.90
CA MET A 13 9.77 -7.34 22.48
C MET A 13 10.29 -6.67 23.73
N LEU A 14 11.51 -6.09 23.62
CA LEU A 14 12.07 -5.30 24.71
C LEU A 14 10.94 -4.49 25.34
N SER A 15 10.71 -4.69 26.63
CA SER A 15 9.59 -4.04 27.30
C SER A 15 9.77 -2.52 27.15
N ALA A 16 8.68 -1.77 27.17
CA ALA A 16 8.76 -0.30 27.06
C ALA A 16 9.65 0.32 28.15
N SER A 17 9.93 -0.42 29.23
CA SER A 17 10.84 -0.08 30.32
C SER A 17 12.32 -0.31 29.99
N GLU A 18 12.65 -1.07 28.96
CA GLU A 18 14.04 -1.38 28.56
C GLU A 18 14.56 -0.47 27.44
N LEU A 19 13.67 0.25 26.74
CA LEU A 19 14.03 1.22 25.71
C LEU A 19 14.05 2.63 26.30
N SER A 20 15.07 3.43 25.94
CA SER A 20 15.02 4.85 26.27
C SER A 20 13.77 5.50 25.66
N ALA A 21 13.22 6.54 26.31
CA ALA A 21 12.02 7.25 25.83
C ALA A 21 12.12 7.68 24.36
N ASP A 22 13.30 8.08 23.91
CA ASP A 22 13.57 8.49 22.53
C ASP A 22 13.50 7.31 21.55
N VAL A 23 13.99 6.14 21.92
CA VAL A 23 13.93 4.93 21.08
C VAL A 23 12.50 4.40 20.99
N ALA A 24 11.74 4.41 22.11
CA ALA A 24 10.33 4.05 22.11
C ALA A 24 9.49 5.01 21.25
N SER A 25 9.76 6.31 21.32
CA SER A 25 9.12 7.32 20.47
C SER A 25 9.44 7.09 18.99
N PHE A 26 10.70 6.84 18.67
CA PHE A 26 11.18 6.67 17.29
C PHE A 26 10.58 5.43 16.59
N TYR A 27 10.49 4.28 17.30
CA TYR A 27 10.08 3.01 16.70
C TYR A 27 8.66 2.57 17.03
N GLN A 28 8.09 3.02 18.15
CA GLN A 28 6.78 2.58 18.63
C GLN A 28 5.70 3.67 18.55
N GLY A 29 6.02 4.87 18.06
CA GLY A 29 5.06 5.97 17.91
C GLY A 29 4.44 6.45 19.22
N LYS A 30 5.04 6.13 20.36
CA LYS A 30 4.57 6.59 21.69
C LYS A 30 5.08 7.99 22.00
N SER A 31 4.30 8.76 22.77
CA SER A 31 4.81 10.01 23.33
C SER A 31 6.00 9.73 24.27
N ARG A 32 6.80 10.75 24.59
CA ARG A 32 7.87 10.62 25.58
C ARG A 32 7.36 10.21 26.97
N GLN A 33 6.05 10.44 27.24
CA GLN A 33 5.36 9.99 28.45
C GLN A 33 4.77 8.57 28.32
N GLY A 34 5.05 7.86 27.24
CA GLY A 34 4.58 6.50 27.01
C GLY A 34 3.12 6.37 26.54
N GLN A 35 2.45 7.49 26.24
CA GLN A 35 1.05 7.49 25.81
C GLN A 35 0.90 7.01 24.36
N ALA A 36 -0.11 6.18 24.11
CA ALA A 36 -0.52 5.76 22.78
C ALA A 36 -1.20 6.92 22.02
N PRO A 37 -1.16 6.93 20.67
CA PRO A 37 -1.87 7.92 19.86
C PRO A 37 -3.38 7.79 20.01
N GLY A 38 -4.08 8.93 20.00
CA GLY A 38 -5.53 9.01 20.06
C GLY A 38 -6.22 8.56 18.77
N LEU A 39 -7.55 8.36 18.83
CA LEU A 39 -8.35 7.85 17.70
C LEU A 39 -8.15 8.67 16.42
N TRP A 40 -8.34 9.98 16.46
CA TRP A 40 -8.25 10.83 15.27
C TRP A 40 -6.83 10.94 14.71
N THR A 41 -5.81 10.88 15.58
CA THR A 41 -4.42 10.78 15.13
C THR A 41 -4.21 9.51 14.30
N LEU A 42 -4.74 8.37 14.77
CA LEU A 42 -4.65 7.11 14.02
C LEU A 42 -5.49 7.13 12.74
N VAL A 43 -6.72 7.66 12.78
CA VAL A 43 -7.57 7.77 11.58
C VAL A 43 -6.86 8.58 10.50
N LEU A 44 -6.44 9.80 10.83
CA LEU A 44 -5.81 10.70 9.85
C LEU A 44 -4.45 10.19 9.38
N SER A 45 -3.67 9.57 10.28
CA SER A 45 -2.43 8.91 9.90
C SER A 45 -2.67 7.75 8.93
N GLN A 46 -3.66 6.90 9.17
CA GLN A 46 -4.02 5.83 8.23
C GLN A 46 -4.52 6.37 6.89
N VAL A 47 -5.37 7.41 6.91
CA VAL A 47 -5.88 8.06 5.70
C VAL A 47 -4.73 8.58 4.85
N THR A 48 -3.85 9.41 5.41
CA THR A 48 -2.80 10.06 4.63
C THR A 48 -1.71 9.10 4.18
N THR A 49 -1.41 8.06 4.96
CA THR A 49 -0.40 7.06 4.60
C THR A 49 -0.87 6.08 3.53
N TRP A 50 -2.16 6.02 3.23
CA TRP A 50 -2.72 5.20 2.17
C TRP A 50 -3.25 6.01 0.99
N ILE A 51 -3.58 7.27 1.16
CA ILE A 51 -3.80 8.20 0.05
C ILE A 51 -2.41 8.63 -0.47
N PHE A 52 -1.70 7.70 -1.10
CA PHE A 52 -0.41 7.94 -1.71
C PHE A 52 -0.54 8.90 -2.89
N ALA A 53 0.48 9.70 -3.16
CA ALA A 53 0.50 10.52 -4.36
C ALA A 53 0.33 9.67 -5.63
N ARG A 54 1.01 8.52 -5.70
CA ARG A 54 0.80 7.55 -6.77
C ARG A 54 -0.63 7.01 -6.82
N SER A 55 -1.31 6.87 -5.66
CA SER A 55 -2.69 6.39 -5.61
C SER A 55 -3.66 7.41 -6.17
N LEU A 56 -3.46 8.68 -5.86
CA LEU A 56 -4.20 9.79 -6.45
C LEU A 56 -4.00 9.80 -7.98
N MET A 57 -2.76 9.77 -8.44
CA MET A 57 -2.46 9.73 -9.87
C MET A 57 -3.04 8.50 -10.56
N ASN A 58 -2.90 7.30 -9.98
CA ASN A 58 -3.47 6.08 -10.55
C ASN A 58 -4.99 6.13 -10.61
N ALA A 59 -5.67 6.67 -9.59
CA ALA A 59 -7.11 6.86 -9.62
C ALA A 59 -7.54 7.77 -10.79
N ALA A 60 -6.83 8.90 -10.99
CA ALA A 60 -7.07 9.80 -12.10
C ALA A 60 -6.76 9.16 -13.46
N ILE A 61 -5.63 8.45 -13.59
CA ILE A 61 -5.23 7.75 -14.82
C ILE A 61 -6.27 6.68 -15.19
N LEU A 62 -6.68 5.85 -14.21
CA LEU A 62 -7.68 4.80 -14.46
C LEU A 62 -9.06 5.38 -14.75
N GLY A 63 -9.43 6.48 -14.09
CA GLY A 63 -10.63 7.24 -14.43
C GLY A 63 -10.59 7.78 -15.86
N PHE A 64 -9.45 8.29 -16.30
CA PHE A 64 -9.25 8.81 -17.65
C PHE A 64 -9.36 7.71 -18.72
N PHE A 65 -8.74 6.55 -18.53
CA PHE A 65 -8.75 5.49 -19.55
C PHE A 65 -9.99 4.58 -19.50
N TYR A 66 -10.61 4.39 -18.33
CA TYR A 66 -11.66 3.40 -18.10
C TYR A 66 -12.95 3.98 -17.53
N GLY A 67 -13.07 5.30 -17.45
CA GLY A 67 -14.25 5.96 -16.91
C GLY A 67 -14.48 5.64 -15.42
N ILE A 68 -15.74 5.67 -15.01
CA ILE A 68 -16.13 5.43 -13.61
C ILE A 68 -15.70 4.04 -13.10
N ALA A 69 -15.65 3.02 -13.97
CA ALA A 69 -15.20 1.68 -13.61
C ALA A 69 -13.73 1.67 -13.17
N GLY A 70 -12.86 2.46 -13.83
CA GLY A 70 -11.47 2.64 -13.45
C GLY A 70 -11.31 3.34 -12.10
N ALA A 71 -12.07 4.41 -11.87
CA ALA A 71 -12.09 5.11 -10.59
C ALA A 71 -12.58 4.21 -9.44
N LEU A 72 -13.67 3.47 -9.65
CA LEU A 72 -14.19 2.49 -8.69
C LEU A 72 -13.20 1.36 -8.42
N ALA A 73 -12.52 0.85 -9.45
CA ALA A 73 -11.53 -0.21 -9.31
C ALA A 73 -10.38 0.23 -8.37
N TYR A 74 -9.91 1.47 -8.50
CA TYR A 74 -8.88 1.95 -7.61
C TYR A 74 -9.41 2.25 -6.20
N ALA A 75 -10.61 2.80 -6.07
CA ALA A 75 -11.25 3.04 -4.77
C ALA A 75 -11.49 1.73 -3.98
N MET A 76 -11.72 0.59 -4.67
CA MET A 76 -11.89 -0.71 -4.04
C MET A 76 -10.69 -1.14 -3.21
N TYR A 77 -9.45 -0.77 -3.58
CA TYR A 77 -8.27 -1.10 -2.77
C TYR A 77 -8.37 -0.56 -1.34
N TYR A 78 -9.13 0.51 -1.10
CA TYR A 78 -9.31 1.12 0.23
C TYR A 78 -10.27 0.33 1.13
N PHE A 79 -10.99 -0.65 0.57
CA PHE A 79 -11.67 -1.69 1.36
C PHE A 79 -10.68 -2.50 2.21
N SER A 80 -9.39 -2.43 1.88
CA SER A 80 -8.29 -2.96 2.70
C SER A 80 -8.27 -2.46 4.14
N PHE A 81 -8.81 -1.29 4.44
CA PHE A 81 -8.99 -0.85 5.82
C PHE A 81 -9.97 -1.76 6.58
N VAL A 82 -11.05 -2.18 5.96
CA VAL A 82 -12.03 -3.09 6.58
C VAL A 82 -11.41 -4.46 6.81
N THR A 83 -10.78 -5.03 5.79
CA THR A 83 -10.10 -6.34 5.92
C THR A 83 -8.91 -6.26 6.86
N GLY A 84 -8.14 -5.18 6.85
CA GLY A 84 -7.04 -4.89 7.77
C GLY A 84 -7.50 -4.82 9.23
N ALA A 85 -8.65 -4.18 9.51
CA ALA A 85 -9.23 -4.17 10.86
C ALA A 85 -9.46 -5.60 11.39
N HIS A 86 -9.99 -6.48 10.56
CA HIS A 86 -10.26 -7.87 10.92
C HIS A 86 -8.98 -8.70 11.06
N ILE A 87 -7.98 -8.47 10.20
CA ILE A 87 -6.67 -9.14 10.27
C ILE A 87 -5.96 -8.73 11.57
N VAL A 88 -5.85 -7.43 11.85
CA VAL A 88 -5.18 -6.92 13.05
C VAL A 88 -5.91 -7.35 14.32
N ASP A 89 -7.26 -7.29 14.36
CA ASP A 89 -8.05 -7.74 15.51
C ASP A 89 -7.79 -9.21 15.82
N SER A 90 -7.77 -10.07 14.79
CA SER A 90 -7.51 -11.49 14.96
C SER A 90 -6.07 -11.76 15.38
N LEU A 91 -5.09 -11.15 14.72
CA LEU A 91 -3.68 -11.36 14.97
C LEU A 91 -3.28 -10.91 16.39
N ARG A 92 -3.66 -9.68 16.74
CA ARG A 92 -3.22 -9.04 17.98
C ARG A 92 -4.08 -9.43 19.18
N PHE A 93 -5.40 -9.35 19.06
CA PHE A 93 -6.29 -9.45 20.21
C PHE A 93 -6.93 -10.84 20.41
N LYS A 94 -6.96 -11.68 19.36
CA LYS A 94 -7.41 -13.08 19.51
C LYS A 94 -6.24 -14.03 19.67
N HIS A 95 -5.16 -13.84 18.91
CA HIS A 95 -4.00 -14.74 18.93
C HIS A 95 -2.82 -14.22 19.77
N GLY A 96 -2.84 -12.95 20.21
CA GLY A 96 -1.83 -12.39 21.11
C GLY A 96 -0.48 -12.07 20.47
N PHE A 97 -0.39 -12.00 19.13
CA PHE A 97 0.85 -11.66 18.44
C PHE A 97 1.07 -10.14 18.38
N HIS A 98 2.33 -9.73 18.50
CA HIS A 98 2.72 -8.32 18.52
C HIS A 98 3.10 -7.78 17.13
N ASN A 99 3.34 -8.65 16.15
CA ASN A 99 3.57 -8.32 14.74
C ASN A 99 3.37 -9.57 13.87
N MET A 100 3.35 -9.36 12.55
CA MET A 100 3.20 -10.45 11.57
C MET A 100 4.42 -11.39 11.55
N GLN A 101 5.63 -10.90 11.78
CA GLN A 101 6.85 -11.70 11.77
C GLN A 101 6.81 -12.81 12.82
N THR A 102 6.43 -12.46 14.05
CA THR A 102 6.29 -13.44 15.14
C THR A 102 5.20 -14.47 14.84
N PHE A 103 4.09 -14.05 14.24
CA PHE A 103 3.04 -14.97 13.78
C PHE A 103 3.56 -15.91 12.68
N MET A 104 4.20 -15.38 11.64
CA MET A 104 4.74 -16.18 10.53
C MET A 104 5.77 -17.18 11.02
N ARG A 105 6.64 -16.77 11.94
CA ARG A 105 7.63 -17.65 12.57
C ARG A 105 6.98 -18.75 13.40
N ALA A 106 5.95 -18.42 14.18
CA ALA A 106 5.24 -19.38 15.02
C ALA A 106 4.46 -20.43 14.21
N LYS A 107 3.84 -20.01 13.09
CA LYS A 107 3.02 -20.89 12.26
C LYS A 107 3.81 -21.67 11.19
N PHE A 108 4.82 -21.04 10.59
CA PHE A 108 5.54 -21.56 9.41
C PHE A 108 7.06 -21.66 9.59
N GLY A 109 7.56 -21.39 10.80
CA GLY A 109 8.99 -21.43 11.10
C GLY A 109 9.80 -20.28 10.46
N LYS A 110 11.12 -20.42 10.45
CA LYS A 110 12.05 -19.42 9.90
C LYS A 110 11.77 -19.15 8.41
N THR A 111 11.43 -20.16 7.64
CA THR A 111 11.11 -20.02 6.21
C THR A 111 9.93 -19.06 6.00
N GLY A 112 8.85 -19.21 6.78
CA GLY A 112 7.69 -18.32 6.68
C GLY A 112 8.04 -16.87 7.03
N GLU A 113 8.83 -16.66 8.07
CA GLU A 113 9.33 -15.33 8.44
C GLU A 113 10.19 -14.69 7.34
N HIS A 114 11.11 -15.47 6.72
CA HIS A 114 11.96 -14.96 5.65
C HIS A 114 11.17 -14.62 4.38
N CYS A 115 10.24 -15.47 3.93
CA CYS A 115 9.36 -15.17 2.80
C CYS A 115 8.57 -13.88 3.04
N PHE A 116 8.01 -13.73 4.24
CA PHE A 116 7.26 -12.53 4.62
C PHE A 116 8.15 -11.28 4.61
N ASN A 117 9.30 -11.34 5.29
CA ASN A 117 10.24 -10.22 5.37
C ASN A 117 10.75 -9.77 3.99
N ALA A 118 10.99 -10.70 3.08
CA ALA A 118 11.42 -10.38 1.71
C ALA A 118 10.35 -9.55 0.98
N VAL A 119 9.08 -9.99 1.02
CA VAL A 119 7.98 -9.29 0.34
C VAL A 119 7.73 -7.91 0.93
N ILE A 120 7.71 -7.76 2.26
CA ILE A 120 7.46 -6.45 2.87
C ILE A 120 8.64 -5.48 2.70
N SER A 121 9.87 -5.98 2.64
CA SER A 121 11.05 -5.15 2.31
C SER A 121 10.94 -4.61 0.89
N PHE A 122 10.61 -5.48 -0.07
CA PHE A 122 10.34 -5.07 -1.44
C PHE A 122 9.17 -4.09 -1.54
N ARG A 123 8.09 -4.33 -0.77
CA ARG A 123 6.94 -3.43 -0.69
C ARG A 123 7.34 -2.02 -0.27
N LEU A 124 8.16 -1.87 0.78
CA LEU A 124 8.63 -0.55 1.25
C LEU A 124 9.52 0.16 0.22
N VAL A 125 10.42 -0.58 -0.44
CA VAL A 125 11.25 -0.02 -1.51
C VAL A 125 10.38 0.44 -2.69
N SER A 126 9.41 -0.37 -3.13
CA SER A 126 8.49 -0.03 -4.21
C SER A 126 7.62 1.18 -3.87
N GLU A 127 7.31 1.37 -2.58
CA GLU A 127 6.57 2.53 -2.08
C GLU A 127 7.37 3.82 -2.22
N ILE A 128 8.64 3.80 -1.79
CA ILE A 128 9.54 4.95 -1.95
C ILE A 128 9.69 5.29 -3.43
N PHE A 129 10.06 4.29 -4.25
CA PHE A 129 10.25 4.45 -5.68
C PHE A 129 9.02 5.07 -6.37
N SER A 130 7.85 4.49 -6.18
CA SER A 130 6.64 4.92 -6.89
C SER A 130 6.11 6.29 -6.44
N ASN A 131 6.28 6.68 -5.16
CA ASN A 131 5.93 8.02 -4.73
C ASN A 131 6.92 9.08 -5.23
N LEU A 132 8.21 8.73 -5.36
CA LEU A 132 9.20 9.62 -5.95
C LEU A 132 8.96 9.86 -7.44
N LEU A 133 8.46 8.85 -8.18
CA LEU A 133 8.10 9.02 -9.60
C LEU A 133 7.01 10.08 -9.82
N VAL A 134 6.10 10.29 -8.87
CA VAL A 134 5.05 11.33 -9.00
C VAL A 134 5.66 12.72 -9.11
N PHE A 135 6.81 12.97 -8.49
CA PHE A 135 7.50 14.26 -8.65
C PHE A 135 8.02 14.48 -10.07
N GLY A 136 8.35 13.41 -10.79
CA GLY A 136 8.62 13.46 -12.23
C GLY A 136 7.40 13.96 -13.00
N PHE A 137 6.20 13.41 -12.74
CA PHE A 137 4.96 13.91 -13.35
C PHE A 137 4.67 15.37 -12.99
N ILE A 138 4.90 15.77 -11.74
CA ILE A 138 4.72 17.17 -11.34
C ILE A 138 5.72 18.08 -12.08
N ALA A 139 6.96 17.66 -12.24
CA ALA A 139 7.97 18.45 -12.93
C ALA A 139 7.60 18.75 -14.40
N THR A 140 6.88 17.83 -15.08
CA THR A 140 6.44 18.05 -16.47
C THR A 140 5.40 19.17 -16.61
N LEU A 141 4.71 19.54 -15.53
CA LEU A 141 3.72 20.63 -15.51
C LEU A 141 4.38 22.02 -15.38
N PHE A 142 5.65 22.08 -15.00
CA PHE A 142 6.39 23.33 -14.81
C PHE A 142 7.56 23.40 -15.77
N VAL A 143 7.50 24.34 -16.70
CA VAL A 143 8.58 24.57 -17.69
C VAL A 143 9.88 24.95 -16.99
N GLY A 144 10.96 24.25 -17.32
CA GLY A 144 12.32 24.57 -16.83
C GLY A 144 12.76 23.81 -15.57
N PHE A 145 11.92 23.01 -14.96
CA PHE A 145 12.34 22.15 -13.85
C PHE A 145 12.92 20.82 -14.35
N ASN A 146 14.12 20.48 -13.87
CA ASN A 146 14.71 19.17 -14.12
C ASN A 146 14.10 18.13 -13.17
N GLU A 147 13.46 17.11 -13.73
CA GLU A 147 12.80 16.02 -13.01
C GLU A 147 13.70 15.41 -11.93
N SER A 148 14.93 15.08 -12.29
CA SER A 148 15.89 14.40 -11.38
C SER A 148 16.25 15.27 -10.17
N TYR A 149 16.46 16.57 -10.36
CA TYR A 149 16.76 17.47 -9.24
C TYR A 149 15.57 17.61 -8.29
N LEU A 150 14.34 17.70 -8.80
CA LEU A 150 13.16 17.79 -7.97
C LEU A 150 12.97 16.50 -7.14
N ILE A 151 13.09 15.35 -7.77
CA ILE A 151 13.01 14.04 -7.10
C ILE A 151 14.02 13.93 -5.97
N VAL A 152 15.31 14.20 -6.25
CA VAL A 152 16.37 14.09 -5.25
C VAL A 152 16.18 15.11 -4.14
N PHE A 153 15.82 16.36 -4.46
CA PHE A 153 15.59 17.41 -3.46
C PHE A 153 14.47 17.00 -2.47
N ILE A 154 13.31 16.58 -2.98
CA ILE A 154 12.18 16.18 -2.13
C ILE A 154 12.53 14.92 -1.32
N ALA A 155 13.19 13.94 -1.95
CA ALA A 155 13.60 12.71 -1.29
C ALA A 155 14.51 12.98 -0.09
N VAL A 156 15.52 13.83 -0.28
CA VAL A 156 16.48 14.21 0.79
C VAL A 156 15.80 15.09 1.85
N ALA A 157 15.01 16.08 1.44
CA ALA A 157 14.29 16.95 2.38
C ALA A 157 13.35 16.13 3.28
N THR A 158 12.59 15.20 2.70
CA THR A 158 11.71 14.29 3.45
C THR A 158 12.51 13.39 4.38
N LEU A 159 13.63 12.81 3.92
CA LEU A 159 14.49 11.98 4.76
C LEU A 159 15.05 12.74 5.97
N ILE A 160 15.54 13.98 5.77
CA ILE A 160 16.08 14.80 6.86
C ILE A 160 15.00 15.00 7.93
N TYR A 161 13.83 15.42 7.56
CA TYR A 161 12.72 15.67 8.46
C TYR A 161 12.25 14.37 9.16
N SER A 162 12.07 13.27 8.43
CA SER A 162 11.63 11.96 8.97
C SER A 162 12.64 11.38 9.96
N SER A 163 13.95 11.63 9.72
CA SER A 163 15.02 11.13 10.56
C SER A 163 15.09 11.78 11.96
N ILE A 164 14.37 12.90 12.19
CA ILE A 164 14.39 13.62 13.46
C ILE A 164 13.61 12.85 14.53
N GLY A 165 12.41 12.38 14.23
CA GLY A 165 11.52 11.79 15.23
C GLY A 165 10.91 10.44 14.92
N GLY A 166 11.21 9.84 13.76
CA GLY A 166 10.69 8.53 13.37
C GLY A 166 9.15 8.45 13.41
N LEU A 167 8.61 7.30 13.84
CA LEU A 167 7.17 7.03 13.80
C LEU A 167 6.31 8.01 14.60
N TYR A 168 6.78 8.51 15.73
CA TYR A 168 6.00 9.46 16.54
C TYR A 168 5.81 10.79 15.83
N THR A 169 6.86 11.29 15.18
CA THR A 169 6.78 12.53 14.41
C THR A 169 5.91 12.33 13.17
N ALA A 170 6.08 11.20 12.47
CA ALA A 170 5.23 10.85 11.34
C ALA A 170 3.74 10.88 11.71
N LEU A 171 3.33 10.23 12.81
CA LEU A 171 1.94 10.26 13.28
C LEU A 171 1.39 11.67 13.55
N LYS A 172 2.22 12.60 14.02
CA LYS A 172 1.80 13.99 14.28
C LYS A 172 1.68 14.80 12.99
N THR A 173 2.65 14.68 12.11
CA THR A 173 2.64 15.39 10.83
C THR A 173 1.57 14.84 9.90
N ASP A 174 1.27 13.55 9.99
CA ASP A 174 0.18 12.90 9.26
C ASP A 174 -1.17 13.59 9.49
N VAL A 175 -1.45 14.04 10.72
CA VAL A 175 -2.71 14.76 11.04
C VAL A 175 -2.85 16.05 10.21
N MET A 176 -1.79 16.84 10.15
CA MET A 176 -1.79 18.08 9.37
C MET A 176 -1.84 17.77 7.87
N GLN A 177 -1.01 16.85 7.41
CA GLN A 177 -0.90 16.47 5.99
C GLN A 177 -2.19 15.85 5.47
N ALA A 178 -2.85 14.97 6.25
CA ALA A 178 -4.17 14.42 5.93
C ALA A 178 -5.21 15.53 5.78
N SER A 179 -5.26 16.45 6.74
CA SER A 179 -6.22 17.55 6.70
C SER A 179 -6.01 18.44 5.47
N LEU A 180 -4.76 18.81 5.16
CA LEU A 180 -4.42 19.59 3.96
C LEU A 180 -4.79 18.84 2.67
N THR A 181 -4.48 17.55 2.58
CA THR A 181 -4.80 16.73 1.41
C THR A 181 -6.31 16.60 1.22
N ILE A 182 -7.08 16.33 2.29
CA ILE A 182 -8.55 16.22 2.22
C ILE A 182 -9.16 17.54 1.77
N VAL A 183 -8.72 18.68 2.34
CA VAL A 183 -9.21 20.01 1.94
C VAL A 183 -8.87 20.30 0.47
N ALA A 184 -7.64 20.00 0.04
CA ALA A 184 -7.24 20.19 -1.35
C ALA A 184 -8.09 19.35 -2.32
N ILE A 185 -8.33 18.07 -1.99
CA ILE A 185 -9.19 17.19 -2.80
C ILE A 185 -10.63 17.70 -2.83
N ALA A 186 -11.15 18.18 -1.70
CA ALA A 186 -12.51 18.75 -1.64
C ALA A 186 -12.64 20.00 -2.55
N VAL A 187 -11.66 20.92 -2.49
CA VAL A 187 -11.66 22.10 -3.36
C VAL A 187 -11.53 21.73 -4.85
N LEU A 188 -10.68 20.75 -5.19
CA LEU A 188 -10.57 20.23 -6.56
C LEU A 188 -11.89 19.62 -7.04
N ALA A 189 -12.56 18.85 -6.18
CA ALA A 189 -13.87 18.28 -6.49
C ALA A 189 -14.93 19.37 -6.69
N ILE A 190 -14.95 20.40 -5.86
CA ILE A 190 -15.86 21.57 -6.04
C ILE A 190 -15.56 22.26 -7.36
N ALA A 191 -14.28 22.52 -7.70
CA ALA A 191 -13.92 23.12 -8.97
C ALA A 191 -14.39 22.30 -10.17
N MET A 192 -14.31 20.96 -10.08
CA MET A 192 -14.84 20.06 -11.11
C MET A 192 -16.37 20.11 -11.18
N PHE A 193 -17.07 20.01 -10.05
CA PHE A 193 -18.55 20.00 -10.04
C PHE A 193 -19.17 21.33 -10.49
N MET A 194 -18.47 22.44 -10.26
CA MET A 194 -18.90 23.77 -10.71
C MET A 194 -18.47 24.10 -12.15
N HIS A 195 -17.73 23.22 -12.80
CA HIS A 195 -17.24 23.47 -14.16
C HIS A 195 -18.40 23.42 -15.16
N PRO A 196 -18.52 24.35 -16.13
CA PRO A 196 -19.64 24.39 -17.09
C PRO A 196 -19.82 23.12 -17.91
N LEU A 197 -18.74 22.37 -18.13
CA LEU A 197 -18.75 21.11 -18.90
C LEU A 197 -19.02 19.88 -18.00
N PHE A 198 -19.30 20.06 -16.72
CA PHE A 198 -19.56 18.92 -15.83
C PHE A 198 -20.97 18.37 -16.04
N SER A 199 -21.07 17.07 -16.29
CA SER A 199 -22.33 16.33 -16.39
C SER A 199 -22.26 15.06 -15.56
N PHE A 200 -23.12 14.96 -14.54
CA PHE A 200 -23.17 13.76 -13.71
C PHE A 200 -23.63 12.53 -14.50
N ALA A 201 -24.56 12.71 -15.45
CA ALA A 201 -25.06 11.64 -16.30
C ALA A 201 -23.93 11.04 -17.17
N ASP A 202 -23.06 11.90 -17.75
CA ASP A 202 -21.94 11.45 -18.57
C ASP A 202 -20.89 10.73 -17.74
N ILE A 203 -20.62 11.22 -16.53
CA ILE A 203 -19.72 10.52 -15.57
C ILE A 203 -20.22 9.10 -15.31
N VAL A 204 -21.50 8.93 -14.96
CA VAL A 204 -22.06 7.61 -14.65
C VAL A 204 -22.08 6.71 -15.87
N SER A 205 -22.35 7.24 -17.05
CA SER A 205 -22.40 6.47 -18.31
C SER A 205 -21.02 6.23 -18.93
N SER A 206 -19.94 6.81 -18.40
CA SER A 206 -18.59 6.74 -18.98
C SER A 206 -18.01 5.32 -19.11
N SER A 207 -18.61 4.32 -18.43
CA SER A 207 -18.21 2.91 -18.47
C SER A 207 -19.39 1.97 -18.73
N SER A 208 -20.35 2.40 -19.53
CA SER A 208 -21.58 1.62 -19.82
C SER A 208 -21.31 0.36 -20.66
N SER A 209 -20.18 0.27 -21.37
CA SER A 209 -19.80 -0.93 -22.11
C SER A 209 -19.38 -2.05 -21.15
N ALA A 210 -19.96 -3.25 -21.32
CA ALA A 210 -19.56 -4.46 -20.61
C ALA A 210 -18.11 -4.87 -20.90
N ASP A 211 -17.56 -4.47 -22.06
CA ASP A 211 -16.16 -4.75 -22.44
C ASP A 211 -15.16 -3.82 -21.78
N ASN A 212 -15.61 -2.83 -21.00
CA ASN A 212 -14.71 -1.92 -20.31
C ASN A 212 -13.84 -2.65 -19.28
N LYS A 213 -12.53 -2.60 -19.51
CA LYS A 213 -11.54 -3.35 -18.71
C LYS A 213 -11.37 -2.81 -17.29
N GLY A 214 -11.93 -1.65 -16.97
CA GLY A 214 -12.04 -1.14 -15.59
C GLY A 214 -12.85 -2.06 -14.68
N TRP A 215 -13.91 -2.73 -15.18
CA TRP A 215 -14.68 -3.70 -14.42
C TRP A 215 -13.86 -4.94 -14.07
N ILE A 216 -13.00 -5.38 -14.98
CA ILE A 216 -12.07 -6.49 -14.72
C ILE A 216 -11.08 -6.10 -13.61
N LEU A 217 -10.57 -4.88 -13.69
CA LEU A 217 -9.65 -4.38 -12.66
C LEU A 217 -10.33 -4.24 -11.29
N LEU A 218 -11.62 -3.91 -11.24
CA LEU A 218 -12.41 -3.91 -10.00
C LEU A 218 -12.43 -5.31 -9.36
N ILE A 219 -12.59 -6.36 -10.15
CA ILE A 219 -12.54 -7.75 -9.67
C ILE A 219 -11.14 -8.10 -9.16
N VAL A 220 -10.09 -7.68 -9.87
CA VAL A 220 -8.70 -7.87 -9.42
C VAL A 220 -8.47 -7.20 -8.06
N ALA A 221 -8.88 -5.94 -7.92
CA ALA A 221 -8.78 -5.22 -6.66
C ALA A 221 -9.52 -5.94 -5.53
N PHE A 222 -10.75 -6.42 -5.80
CA PHE A 222 -11.53 -7.19 -4.83
C PHE A 222 -10.85 -8.49 -4.39
N ILE A 223 -10.15 -9.18 -5.29
CA ILE A 223 -9.37 -10.38 -4.93
C ILE A 223 -8.17 -10.02 -4.04
N GLN A 224 -7.49 -8.92 -4.34
CA GLN A 224 -6.27 -8.53 -3.65
C GLN A 224 -6.51 -7.95 -2.25
N VAL A 225 -7.62 -7.24 -1.99
CA VAL A 225 -7.88 -6.56 -0.71
C VAL A 225 -7.93 -7.48 0.51
N TRP A 226 -8.12 -8.79 0.33
CA TRP A 226 -8.14 -9.75 1.43
C TRP A 226 -6.77 -10.06 2.01
N SER A 227 -5.71 -9.88 1.25
CA SER A 227 -4.32 -10.11 1.67
C SER A 227 -3.50 -8.83 1.73
N TYR A 228 -3.85 -7.82 0.95
CA TYR A 228 -3.09 -6.59 0.78
C TYR A 228 -2.72 -5.91 2.11
N PRO A 229 -3.63 -5.75 3.10
CA PRO A 229 -3.27 -5.12 4.37
C PRO A 229 -2.18 -5.87 5.14
N ALA A 230 -2.16 -7.20 5.03
CA ALA A 230 -1.21 -8.03 5.79
C ALA A 230 0.24 -7.85 5.31
N HIS A 231 0.45 -7.41 4.05
CA HIS A 231 1.80 -7.17 3.52
C HIS A 231 2.20 -5.68 3.54
N ASP A 232 1.36 -4.81 4.07
CA ASP A 232 1.65 -3.38 4.19
C ASP A 232 2.07 -3.04 5.63
N PRO A 233 3.38 -2.89 5.90
CA PRO A 233 3.87 -2.60 7.23
C PRO A 233 3.43 -1.22 7.73
N VAL A 234 3.24 -0.24 6.82
CA VAL A 234 2.82 1.11 7.19
C VAL A 234 1.41 1.10 7.79
N MET A 235 0.48 0.34 7.18
CA MET A 235 -0.87 0.15 7.71
C MET A 235 -0.87 -0.71 8.98
N THR A 236 -0.16 -1.85 8.96
CA THR A 236 -0.15 -2.77 10.10
C THR A 236 0.50 -2.16 11.33
N ASP A 237 1.55 -1.35 11.18
CA ASP A 237 2.19 -0.66 12.30
C ASP A 237 1.21 0.17 13.11
N ARG A 238 0.30 0.90 12.44
CA ARG A 238 -0.74 1.69 13.12
C ARG A 238 -1.73 0.80 13.87
N GLY A 239 -1.96 -0.41 13.40
CA GLY A 239 -2.81 -1.40 14.05
C GLY A 239 -2.27 -1.93 15.39
N PHE A 240 -0.97 -1.71 15.68
CA PHE A 240 -0.32 -2.18 16.90
C PHE A 240 -0.07 -1.10 17.95
N LEU A 241 -0.56 0.14 17.76
CA LEU A 241 -0.22 1.27 18.63
C LEU A 241 -1.20 1.51 19.79
N ALA A 242 -2.51 1.28 19.60
CA ALA A 242 -3.56 1.64 20.55
C ALA A 242 -4.31 0.41 21.09
N ASP A 243 -5.27 0.62 21.99
CA ASP A 243 -6.18 -0.40 22.47
C ASP A 243 -7.10 -0.95 21.34
N ARG A 244 -7.81 -2.06 21.63
CA ARG A 244 -8.64 -2.77 20.64
C ARG A 244 -9.75 -1.89 20.04
N SER A 245 -10.45 -1.12 20.89
CA SER A 245 -11.58 -0.30 20.44
C SER A 245 -11.09 0.84 19.54
N THR A 246 -10.06 1.56 19.97
CA THR A 246 -9.44 2.66 19.23
C THR A 246 -8.86 2.15 17.90
N THR A 247 -8.16 1.02 17.91
CA THR A 247 -7.60 0.42 16.69
C THR A 247 -8.71 0.08 15.70
N LYS A 248 -9.77 -0.64 16.10
CA LYS A 248 -10.87 -1.00 15.19
C LYS A 248 -11.57 0.22 14.61
N LYS A 249 -11.92 1.18 15.46
CA LYS A 249 -12.60 2.42 15.03
C LYS A 249 -11.73 3.20 14.05
N SER A 250 -10.40 3.27 14.27
CA SER A 250 -9.51 4.00 13.37
C SER A 250 -9.52 3.44 11.95
N PHE A 251 -9.49 2.11 11.80
CA PHE A 251 -9.59 1.46 10.50
C PHE A 251 -10.94 1.69 9.83
N TYR A 252 -12.05 1.49 10.57
CA TYR A 252 -13.39 1.68 10.00
C TYR A 252 -13.70 3.12 9.60
N TYR A 253 -13.14 4.12 10.30
CA TYR A 253 -13.31 5.53 9.92
C TYR A 253 -12.37 5.93 8.77
N ALA A 254 -11.17 5.37 8.71
CA ALA A 254 -10.25 5.62 7.61
C ALA A 254 -10.79 5.09 6.27
N ALA A 255 -11.51 3.96 6.27
CA ALA A 255 -12.04 3.34 5.05
C ALA A 255 -12.90 4.31 4.20
N PRO A 256 -14.06 4.82 4.69
CA PRO A 256 -14.92 5.69 3.89
C PRO A 256 -14.24 7.02 3.53
N ILE A 257 -13.46 7.61 4.44
CA ILE A 257 -12.74 8.87 4.16
C ILE A 257 -11.79 8.66 2.97
N SER A 258 -10.98 7.61 3.01
CA SER A 258 -10.02 7.34 1.94
C SER A 258 -10.70 6.93 0.63
N MET A 259 -11.76 6.10 0.69
CA MET A 259 -12.52 5.72 -0.51
C MET A 259 -13.14 6.93 -1.20
N ILE A 260 -13.72 7.85 -0.45
CA ILE A 260 -14.29 9.10 -0.99
C ILE A 260 -13.21 9.96 -1.62
N CYS A 261 -12.09 10.18 -0.93
CA CYS A 261 -10.99 11.00 -1.47
C CYS A 261 -10.45 10.43 -2.80
N ILE A 262 -10.22 9.13 -2.84
CA ILE A 262 -9.71 8.45 -4.05
C ILE A 262 -10.76 8.47 -5.16
N MET A 263 -12.02 8.25 -4.83
CA MET A 263 -13.10 8.33 -5.82
C MET A 263 -13.20 9.73 -6.41
N LEU A 264 -13.18 10.78 -5.59
CA LEU A 264 -13.23 12.17 -6.07
C LEU A 264 -12.04 12.49 -6.99
N PHE A 265 -10.84 12.00 -6.64
CA PHE A 265 -9.66 12.20 -7.50
C PHE A 265 -9.73 11.38 -8.79
N GLY A 266 -10.31 10.18 -8.73
CA GLY A 266 -10.60 9.35 -9.91
C GLY A 266 -11.61 10.02 -10.84
N LEU A 267 -12.62 10.71 -10.30
CA LEU A 267 -13.61 11.45 -11.07
C LEU A 267 -12.99 12.64 -11.82
N LEU A 268 -11.91 13.25 -11.33
CA LEU A 268 -11.16 14.25 -12.11
C LEU A 268 -10.62 13.65 -13.42
N GLY A 269 -10.15 12.40 -13.36
CA GLY A 269 -9.71 11.67 -14.55
C GLY A 269 -10.85 11.37 -15.52
N VAL A 270 -12.00 10.93 -15.01
CA VAL A 270 -13.21 10.69 -15.83
C VAL A 270 -13.66 11.98 -16.50
N PHE A 271 -13.72 13.06 -15.74
CA PHE A 271 -14.07 14.39 -16.24
C PHE A 271 -13.11 14.87 -17.34
N ALA A 272 -11.80 14.66 -17.13
CA ALA A 272 -10.80 14.98 -18.13
C ALA A 272 -11.02 14.19 -19.43
N GLN A 273 -11.27 12.89 -19.35
CA GLN A 273 -11.49 12.06 -20.53
C GLN A 273 -12.74 12.48 -21.32
N LEU A 274 -13.86 12.74 -20.65
CA LEU A 274 -15.10 13.18 -21.28
C LEU A 274 -14.96 14.53 -22.01
N ASN A 275 -14.00 15.36 -21.61
CA ASN A 275 -13.75 16.68 -22.19
C ASN A 275 -12.42 16.75 -22.95
N ASN A 276 -11.85 15.61 -23.35
CA ASN A 276 -10.58 15.53 -24.07
C ASN A 276 -10.73 15.80 -25.58
N ALA A 277 -11.14 17.00 -25.94
CA ALA A 277 -11.33 17.40 -27.34
C ALA A 277 -10.00 17.44 -28.13
N GLY A 278 -8.87 17.63 -27.45
CA GLY A 278 -7.54 17.72 -28.06
C GLY A 278 -6.85 16.38 -28.31
N GLY A 279 -7.46 15.24 -27.92
CA GLY A 279 -6.85 13.91 -28.07
C GLY A 279 -5.57 13.71 -27.25
N ALA A 280 -5.43 14.42 -26.12
CA ALA A 280 -4.30 14.25 -25.23
C ALA A 280 -4.25 12.80 -24.70
N THR A 281 -3.04 12.26 -24.58
CA THR A 281 -2.81 10.89 -24.12
C THR A 281 -2.60 10.80 -22.60
N GLU A 282 -2.50 11.95 -21.92
CA GLU A 282 -2.23 12.04 -20.48
C GLU A 282 -3.30 12.87 -19.78
N VAL A 283 -3.75 12.38 -18.62
CA VAL A 283 -4.75 13.04 -17.79
C VAL A 283 -4.33 14.46 -17.38
N THR A 284 -3.06 14.66 -17.05
CA THR A 284 -2.53 15.96 -16.59
C THR A 284 -2.56 17.02 -17.68
N GLN A 285 -2.28 16.65 -18.93
CA GLN A 285 -2.36 17.55 -20.07
C GLN A 285 -3.80 18.04 -20.28
N THR A 286 -4.77 17.12 -20.23
CA THR A 286 -6.19 17.48 -20.39
C THR A 286 -6.67 18.34 -19.22
N LEU A 287 -6.33 17.99 -17.97
CA LEU A 287 -6.71 18.81 -16.81
C LEU A 287 -6.14 20.23 -16.90
N ASN A 288 -4.91 20.38 -17.43
CA ASN A 288 -4.27 21.69 -17.60
C ASN A 288 -4.97 22.58 -18.65
N THR A 289 -5.70 21.99 -19.59
CA THR A 289 -6.54 22.76 -20.55
C THR A 289 -7.91 23.14 -19.98
N LEU A 290 -8.42 22.34 -19.04
CA LEU A 290 -9.75 22.52 -18.45
C LEU A 290 -9.74 23.46 -17.24
N PHE A 291 -8.69 23.41 -16.44
CA PHE A 291 -8.62 24.16 -15.19
C PHE A 291 -7.65 25.34 -15.26
N SER A 292 -7.93 26.34 -14.42
CA SER A 292 -7.02 27.49 -14.26
C SER A 292 -5.69 27.07 -13.62
N PRO A 293 -4.60 27.85 -13.81
CA PRO A 293 -3.31 27.58 -13.19
C PRO A 293 -3.39 27.43 -11.65
N ALA A 294 -4.29 28.18 -10.99
CA ALA A 294 -4.48 28.08 -9.54
C ALA A 294 -5.03 26.72 -9.11
N VAL A 295 -5.98 26.15 -9.87
CA VAL A 295 -6.53 24.81 -9.62
C VAL A 295 -5.47 23.74 -9.88
N MET A 296 -4.66 23.90 -10.92
CA MET A 296 -3.55 22.97 -11.21
C MET A 296 -2.43 23.05 -10.16
N LEU A 297 -2.14 24.22 -9.60
CA LEU A 297 -1.24 24.34 -8.46
C LEU A 297 -1.79 23.61 -7.22
N LEU A 298 -3.10 23.69 -6.97
CA LEU A 298 -3.74 22.92 -5.88
C LEU A 298 -3.69 21.42 -6.13
N PHE A 299 -3.85 20.97 -7.37
CA PHE A 299 -3.67 19.58 -7.76
C PHE A 299 -2.25 19.10 -7.45
N CYS A 300 -1.22 19.84 -7.84
CA CYS A 300 0.18 19.52 -7.52
C CYS A 300 0.43 19.56 -6.01
N PHE A 301 -0.15 20.52 -5.29
CA PHE A 301 -0.03 20.63 -3.84
C PHE A 301 -0.58 19.38 -3.13
N ALA A 302 -1.77 18.89 -3.54
CA ALA A 302 -2.34 17.65 -3.00
C ALA A 302 -1.40 16.45 -3.20
N LEU A 303 -0.80 16.32 -4.37
CA LEU A 303 0.16 15.26 -4.68
C LEU A 303 1.45 15.39 -3.86
N ILE A 304 2.01 16.59 -3.73
CA ILE A 304 3.25 16.84 -2.98
C ILE A 304 3.05 16.51 -1.50
N VAL A 305 1.99 17.03 -0.87
CA VAL A 305 1.70 16.78 0.56
C VAL A 305 1.48 15.29 0.81
N SER A 306 0.74 14.63 -0.07
CA SER A 306 0.48 13.19 0.00
C SER A 306 1.77 12.38 -0.14
N ALA A 307 2.65 12.72 -1.09
CA ALA A 307 3.91 12.01 -1.30
C ALA A 307 4.87 12.16 -0.10
N ILE A 308 4.98 13.36 0.47
CA ILE A 308 5.83 13.62 1.64
C ILE A 308 5.36 12.81 2.84
N SER A 309 4.03 12.78 3.11
CA SER A 309 3.44 12.00 4.20
C SER A 309 3.71 10.49 4.05
N THR A 310 3.57 9.99 2.82
CA THR A 310 3.82 8.56 2.56
C THR A 310 5.29 8.20 2.71
N LEU A 311 6.19 9.01 2.17
CA LEU A 311 7.64 8.79 2.28
C LEU A 311 8.09 8.79 3.74
N ASP A 312 7.63 9.76 4.54
CA ASP A 312 7.92 9.84 5.98
C ASP A 312 7.53 8.56 6.70
N SER A 313 6.28 8.15 6.53
CA SER A 313 5.75 6.94 7.16
C SER A 313 6.45 5.66 6.67
N THR A 314 6.82 5.61 5.40
CA THR A 314 7.56 4.46 4.81
C THR A 314 8.97 4.37 5.38
N TYR A 315 9.68 5.49 5.54
CA TYR A 315 10.99 5.51 6.19
C TYR A 315 10.92 5.06 7.64
N ALA A 316 9.92 5.52 8.41
CA ALA A 316 9.71 5.11 9.79
C ALA A 316 9.43 3.59 9.90
N SER A 317 8.57 3.05 9.04
CA SER A 317 8.28 1.61 8.98
C SER A 317 9.47 0.79 8.51
N ALA A 318 10.29 1.28 7.56
CA ALA A 318 11.52 0.60 7.15
C ALA A 318 12.52 0.50 8.30
N ALA A 319 12.73 1.58 9.04
CA ALA A 319 13.60 1.58 10.21
C ALA A 319 13.11 0.58 11.28
N LYS A 320 11.79 0.59 11.57
CA LYS A 320 11.18 -0.35 12.51
C LYS A 320 11.31 -1.80 12.03
N LEU A 321 11.02 -2.07 10.76
CA LEU A 321 11.14 -3.40 10.17
C LEU A 321 12.53 -4.00 10.42
N VAL A 322 13.58 -3.28 10.06
CA VAL A 322 14.96 -3.82 10.12
C VAL A 322 15.47 -3.93 11.56
N ALA A 323 15.21 -2.93 12.41
CA ALA A 323 15.77 -2.89 13.75
C ALA A 323 14.92 -3.64 14.79
N VAL A 324 13.59 -3.57 14.71
CA VAL A 324 12.67 -4.09 15.72
C VAL A 324 12.07 -5.44 15.32
N ASP A 325 11.52 -5.52 14.10
CA ASP A 325 10.77 -6.70 13.67
C ASP A 325 11.70 -7.82 13.19
N MET A 326 12.67 -7.51 12.32
CA MET A 326 13.67 -8.47 11.84
C MET A 326 14.86 -8.64 12.80
N LYS A 327 15.10 -7.68 13.70
CA LYS A 327 16.21 -7.68 14.68
C LYS A 327 17.59 -7.83 14.03
N LEU A 328 17.78 -7.29 12.81
CA LEU A 328 19.06 -7.37 12.10
C LEU A 328 20.13 -6.42 12.68
N ILE A 329 19.70 -5.34 13.31
CA ILE A 329 20.54 -4.34 13.93
C ILE A 329 19.98 -3.92 15.29
N LYS A 330 20.80 -3.33 16.15
CA LYS A 330 20.33 -2.79 17.44
C LYS A 330 19.35 -1.64 17.23
N PRO A 331 18.21 -1.59 17.96
CA PRO A 331 17.22 -0.53 17.84
C PRO A 331 17.72 0.76 18.52
N THR A 332 18.52 1.52 17.81
CA THR A 332 18.99 2.86 18.20
C THR A 332 18.53 3.88 17.17
N VAL A 333 18.31 5.13 17.56
CA VAL A 333 17.92 6.20 16.64
C VAL A 333 18.93 6.35 15.48
N ARG A 334 20.23 6.23 15.77
CA ARG A 334 21.30 6.29 14.76
C ARG A 334 21.15 5.18 13.71
N ASN A 335 20.94 3.95 14.15
CA ASN A 335 20.76 2.80 13.24
C ASN A 335 19.49 2.93 12.42
N GLY A 336 18.39 3.43 13.03
CA GLY A 336 17.16 3.70 12.30
C GLY A 336 17.36 4.72 11.16
N ARG A 337 18.09 5.80 11.40
CA ARG A 337 18.45 6.78 10.36
C ARG A 337 19.28 6.16 9.24
N LEU A 338 20.23 5.30 9.56
CA LEU A 338 21.02 4.60 8.53
C LEU A 338 20.15 3.68 7.66
N VAL A 339 19.16 2.99 8.25
CA VAL A 339 18.19 2.20 7.48
C VAL A 339 17.37 3.08 6.55
N MET A 340 16.85 4.21 7.03
CA MET A 340 16.10 5.15 6.19
C MET A 340 16.91 5.60 4.99
N ILE A 341 18.22 5.95 5.19
CA ILE A 341 19.13 6.31 4.10
C ILE A 341 19.30 5.14 3.13
N GLY A 342 19.52 3.92 3.63
CA GLY A 342 19.67 2.73 2.79
C GLY A 342 18.46 2.47 1.90
N PHE A 343 17.24 2.55 2.47
CA PHE A 343 16.00 2.37 1.71
C PHE A 343 15.79 3.49 0.67
N LEU A 344 16.13 4.74 1.00
CA LEU A 344 16.10 5.84 0.02
C LEU A 344 17.07 5.58 -1.15
N LEU A 345 18.32 5.19 -0.87
CA LEU A 345 19.30 4.92 -1.92
C LEU A 345 18.87 3.80 -2.85
N VAL A 346 18.27 2.73 -2.30
CA VAL A 346 17.69 1.64 -3.10
C VAL A 346 16.53 2.14 -3.95
N GLY A 347 15.61 2.95 -3.37
CA GLY A 347 14.48 3.54 -4.09
C GLY A 347 14.92 4.45 -5.24
N LEU A 348 15.93 5.31 -5.02
CA LEU A 348 16.53 6.14 -6.08
C LEU A 348 17.24 5.29 -7.15
N GLY A 349 17.89 4.19 -6.75
CA GLY A 349 18.47 3.24 -7.69
C GLY A 349 17.43 2.64 -8.65
N PHE A 350 16.23 2.32 -8.16
CA PHE A 350 15.13 1.87 -9.03
C PHE A 350 14.67 2.96 -10.01
N ILE A 351 14.64 4.23 -9.62
CA ILE A 351 14.33 5.33 -10.55
C ILE A 351 15.33 5.38 -11.69
N ALA A 352 16.62 5.17 -11.40
CA ALA A 352 17.67 5.17 -12.41
C ALA A 352 17.51 4.03 -13.46
N THR A 353 16.72 2.98 -13.18
CA THR A 353 16.40 1.93 -14.17
C THR A 353 15.43 2.37 -15.27
N GLY A 354 14.78 3.53 -15.14
CA GLY A 354 13.95 4.15 -16.18
C GLY A 354 12.51 3.66 -16.27
N SER A 355 12.03 2.79 -15.37
CA SER A 355 10.61 2.39 -15.36
C SER A 355 9.72 3.56 -14.92
N LYS A 356 8.66 3.84 -15.70
CA LYS A 356 7.73 4.97 -15.45
C LYS A 356 6.27 4.55 -15.22
N ASP A 357 5.94 3.25 -15.27
CA ASP A 357 4.55 2.81 -15.06
C ASP A 357 4.22 2.71 -13.57
N LEU A 358 3.43 3.69 -13.09
CA LEU A 358 2.99 3.76 -11.69
C LEU A 358 2.05 2.63 -11.30
N PHE A 359 1.20 2.18 -12.23
CA PHE A 359 0.20 1.16 -11.93
C PHE A 359 0.82 -0.24 -11.86
N ASP A 360 1.78 -0.55 -12.72
CA ASP A 360 2.42 -1.87 -12.74
C ASP A 360 3.12 -2.16 -11.41
N ALA A 361 3.75 -1.18 -10.77
CA ALA A 361 4.32 -1.35 -9.44
C ALA A 361 3.27 -1.75 -8.38
N VAL A 362 2.05 -1.20 -8.46
CA VAL A 362 0.93 -1.58 -7.57
C VAL A 362 0.44 -2.98 -7.89
N ALA A 363 0.26 -3.29 -9.17
CA ALA A 363 -0.24 -4.59 -9.63
C ALA A 363 0.71 -5.74 -9.24
N ILE A 364 2.01 -5.54 -9.40
CA ILE A 364 3.04 -6.51 -9.00
C ILE A 364 3.02 -6.72 -7.49
N SER A 365 3.03 -5.62 -6.72
CA SER A 365 2.99 -5.67 -5.25
C SER A 365 1.70 -6.32 -4.74
N GLY A 366 0.54 -5.97 -5.33
CA GLY A 366 -0.75 -6.57 -5.01
C GLY A 366 -0.81 -8.07 -5.32
N THR A 367 -0.26 -8.48 -6.48
CA THR A 367 -0.21 -9.90 -6.86
C THR A 367 0.74 -10.67 -5.95
N ALA A 368 1.92 -10.11 -5.62
CA ALA A 368 2.84 -10.72 -4.68
C ALA A 368 2.22 -10.90 -3.28
N SER A 369 1.32 -10.00 -2.86
CA SER A 369 0.64 -10.12 -1.56
C SER A 369 -0.31 -11.31 -1.45
N LEU A 370 -0.75 -11.87 -2.57
CA LEU A 370 -1.75 -12.97 -2.59
C LEU A 370 -1.28 -14.24 -1.89
N PHE A 371 0.05 -14.42 -1.69
CA PHE A 371 0.53 -15.54 -0.88
C PHE A 371 0.01 -15.49 0.56
N LEU A 372 -0.37 -14.31 1.05
CA LEU A 372 -0.95 -14.13 2.37
C LEU A 372 -2.47 -14.39 2.41
N ALA A 373 -3.16 -14.46 1.28
CA ALA A 373 -4.59 -14.75 1.27
C ALA A 373 -4.93 -16.06 2.00
N PRO A 374 -4.31 -17.22 1.68
CA PRO A 374 -4.55 -18.44 2.45
C PRO A 374 -4.05 -18.36 3.90
N VAL A 375 -3.02 -17.56 4.18
CA VAL A 375 -2.58 -17.30 5.57
C VAL A 375 -3.66 -16.59 6.36
N VAL A 376 -4.28 -15.57 5.77
CA VAL A 376 -5.38 -14.80 6.40
C VAL A 376 -6.59 -15.71 6.63
N PHE A 377 -7.07 -16.37 5.59
CA PHE A 377 -8.31 -17.18 5.69
C PHE A 377 -8.14 -18.40 6.59
N PHE A 378 -7.08 -19.16 6.41
CA PHE A 378 -6.93 -20.45 7.10
C PHE A 378 -6.16 -20.34 8.40
N SER A 379 -5.07 -19.56 8.46
CA SER A 379 -4.22 -19.55 9.65
C SER A 379 -4.58 -18.42 10.64
N ILE A 380 -4.96 -17.22 10.15
CA ILE A 380 -5.35 -16.11 11.04
C ILE A 380 -6.82 -16.25 11.47
N TRP A 381 -7.75 -16.40 10.53
CA TRP A 381 -9.18 -16.41 10.89
C TRP A 381 -9.69 -17.77 11.34
N SER A 382 -9.30 -18.85 10.67
CA SER A 382 -9.74 -20.22 10.99
C SER A 382 -8.78 -20.96 11.94
N ASN A 383 -7.65 -20.35 12.30
CA ASN A 383 -6.62 -20.91 13.21
C ASN A 383 -6.10 -22.29 12.80
N TRP A 384 -6.11 -22.63 11.52
CA TRP A 384 -5.58 -23.91 11.05
C TRP A 384 -4.08 -24.03 11.31
N GLN A 385 -3.66 -25.24 11.65
CA GLN A 385 -2.27 -25.64 11.61
C GLN A 385 -1.97 -26.25 10.25
N VAL A 386 -0.99 -25.68 9.56
CA VAL A 386 -0.65 -26.06 8.19
C VAL A 386 0.83 -26.42 8.12
N LYS A 387 1.20 -27.36 7.26
CA LYS A 387 2.61 -27.70 7.05
C LYS A 387 3.32 -26.54 6.32
N PRO A 388 4.56 -26.16 6.68
CA PRO A 388 5.25 -24.98 6.12
C PRO A 388 5.41 -24.98 4.60
N TRP A 389 5.49 -26.14 3.95
CA TRP A 389 5.64 -26.25 2.49
C TRP A 389 4.46 -25.58 1.73
N ALA A 390 3.25 -25.57 2.31
CA ALA A 390 2.11 -24.92 1.68
C ALA A 390 2.30 -23.42 1.51
N LEU A 391 2.91 -22.77 2.52
CA LEU A 391 3.28 -21.36 2.41
C LEU A 391 4.30 -21.13 1.30
N VAL A 392 5.29 -22.03 1.14
CA VAL A 392 6.31 -21.92 0.09
C VAL A 392 5.66 -22.00 -1.29
N ILE A 393 4.71 -22.93 -1.50
CA ILE A 393 3.97 -23.02 -2.76
C ILE A 393 3.15 -21.73 -3.00
N SER A 394 2.42 -21.27 -1.98
CA SER A 394 1.63 -20.04 -2.08
C SER A 394 2.53 -18.82 -2.40
N PHE A 395 3.68 -18.72 -1.76
CA PHE A 395 4.66 -17.66 -2.00
C PHE A 395 5.24 -17.73 -3.41
N ALA A 396 5.67 -18.91 -3.84
CA ALA A 396 6.23 -19.12 -5.18
C ALA A 396 5.20 -18.80 -6.28
N SER A 397 3.95 -19.26 -6.13
CA SER A 397 2.88 -19.01 -7.10
C SER A 397 2.54 -17.53 -7.22
N ALA A 398 2.43 -16.81 -6.11
CA ALA A 398 2.13 -15.38 -6.11
C ALA A 398 3.29 -14.53 -6.67
N LEU A 399 4.53 -14.89 -6.31
CA LEU A 399 5.72 -14.19 -6.82
C LEU A 399 5.89 -14.44 -8.33
N LEU A 400 5.76 -15.68 -8.79
CA LEU A 400 5.81 -16.03 -10.22
C LEU A 400 4.71 -15.32 -11.00
N ALA A 401 3.48 -15.24 -10.46
CA ALA A 401 2.40 -14.51 -11.11
C ALA A 401 2.74 -13.02 -11.29
N GLY A 402 3.32 -12.38 -10.27
CA GLY A 402 3.78 -10.99 -10.36
C GLY A 402 4.90 -10.80 -11.38
N VAL A 403 5.88 -11.71 -11.41
CA VAL A 403 7.00 -11.69 -12.37
C VAL A 403 6.51 -11.92 -13.80
N ILE A 404 5.62 -12.91 -14.03
CA ILE A 404 5.03 -13.16 -15.35
C ILE A 404 4.28 -11.94 -15.84
N TYR A 405 3.45 -11.33 -14.98
CA TYR A 405 2.74 -10.09 -15.33
C TYR A 405 3.70 -8.98 -15.75
N MET A 406 4.78 -8.77 -14.98
CA MET A 406 5.79 -7.75 -15.29
C MET A 406 6.49 -8.01 -16.62
N LEU A 407 6.95 -9.25 -16.87
CA LEU A 407 7.68 -9.61 -18.07
C LEU A 407 6.80 -9.53 -19.33
N GLU A 408 5.53 -9.94 -19.22
CA GLU A 408 4.56 -9.82 -20.30
C GLU A 408 4.21 -8.36 -20.62
N ASN A 409 4.03 -7.53 -19.59
CA ASN A 409 3.70 -6.13 -19.76
C ASN A 409 4.87 -5.32 -20.36
N ALA A 410 6.10 -5.74 -20.03
CA ALA A 410 7.32 -5.19 -20.62
C ALA A 410 7.65 -5.77 -22.02
N GLY A 411 6.88 -6.74 -22.52
CA GLY A 411 7.09 -7.36 -23.84
C GLY A 411 8.25 -8.35 -23.93
N TYR A 412 8.86 -8.73 -22.79
CA TYR A 412 9.97 -9.71 -22.79
C TYR A 412 9.50 -11.15 -23.02
N VAL A 413 8.24 -11.45 -22.65
CA VAL A 413 7.66 -12.79 -22.75
C VAL A 413 6.22 -12.69 -23.23
N THR A 414 5.75 -13.67 -24.00
CA THR A 414 4.36 -13.81 -24.43
C THR A 414 3.86 -15.21 -24.07
N LEU A 415 3.41 -15.40 -22.83
CA LEU A 415 2.90 -16.68 -22.33
C LEU A 415 1.37 -16.74 -22.29
N MET A 416 0.73 -15.63 -21.86
CA MET A 416 -0.72 -15.63 -21.59
C MET A 416 -1.54 -15.60 -22.88
N THR A 417 -1.08 -14.91 -23.91
CA THR A 417 -1.77 -14.83 -25.20
C THR A 417 -1.87 -16.21 -25.89
N PRO A 418 -0.78 -17.00 -26.05
CA PRO A 418 -0.89 -18.32 -26.65
C PRO A 418 -1.61 -19.35 -25.77
N LEU A 419 -1.56 -19.23 -24.44
CA LEU A 419 -2.19 -20.19 -23.52
C LEU A 419 -3.69 -19.94 -23.32
N PHE A 420 -4.11 -18.68 -23.30
CA PHE A 420 -5.46 -18.29 -22.90
C PHE A 420 -6.18 -17.42 -23.94
N GLY A 421 -5.55 -17.06 -25.04
CA GLY A 421 -6.13 -16.18 -26.07
C GLY A 421 -6.36 -14.74 -25.60
N VAL A 422 -5.61 -14.27 -24.59
CA VAL A 422 -5.84 -13.01 -23.91
C VAL A 422 -4.75 -12.01 -24.21
N GLU A 423 -5.14 -10.81 -24.69
CA GLU A 423 -4.19 -9.75 -25.03
C GLU A 423 -4.12 -8.66 -23.96
N HIS A 424 -5.28 -8.27 -23.39
CA HIS A 424 -5.37 -7.12 -22.51
C HIS A 424 -4.72 -7.36 -21.13
N LYS A 425 -3.85 -6.43 -20.69
CA LYS A 425 -3.06 -6.56 -19.46
C LYS A 425 -3.89 -6.86 -18.19
N TYR A 426 -5.08 -6.29 -18.02
CA TYR A 426 -5.89 -6.52 -16.81
C TYR A 426 -6.59 -7.89 -16.80
N VAL A 427 -6.89 -8.44 -17.98
CA VAL A 427 -7.41 -9.82 -18.07
C VAL A 427 -6.30 -10.81 -17.71
N LYS A 428 -5.08 -10.59 -18.22
CA LYS A 428 -3.88 -11.34 -17.83
C LYS A 428 -3.67 -11.29 -16.32
N LEU A 429 -3.74 -10.08 -15.74
CA LEU A 429 -3.61 -9.88 -14.30
C LEU A 429 -4.67 -10.64 -13.50
N LEU A 430 -5.94 -10.61 -13.93
CA LEU A 430 -7.03 -11.35 -13.29
C LEU A 430 -6.75 -12.86 -13.27
N ILE A 431 -6.38 -13.44 -14.42
CA ILE A 431 -6.07 -14.87 -14.52
C ILE A 431 -4.92 -15.23 -13.57
N LEU A 432 -3.85 -14.45 -13.57
CA LEU A 432 -2.69 -14.66 -12.69
C LEU A 432 -3.06 -14.57 -11.21
N CYS A 433 -3.88 -13.59 -10.82
CA CYS A 433 -4.37 -13.45 -9.45
C CYS A 433 -5.25 -14.63 -9.02
N VAL A 434 -6.14 -15.10 -9.90
CA VAL A 434 -7.01 -16.26 -9.63
C VAL A 434 -6.18 -17.53 -9.50
N VAL A 435 -5.26 -17.78 -10.43
CA VAL A 435 -4.41 -18.98 -10.40
C VAL A 435 -3.52 -18.99 -9.16
N ALA A 436 -2.86 -17.88 -8.82
CA ALA A 436 -2.03 -17.79 -7.63
C ALA A 436 -2.84 -18.01 -6.34
N SER A 437 -4.04 -17.41 -6.26
CA SER A 437 -4.93 -17.59 -5.10
C SER A 437 -5.43 -19.01 -4.95
N LEU A 438 -5.81 -19.66 -6.06
CA LEU A 438 -6.27 -21.05 -6.06
C LEU A 438 -5.15 -22.01 -5.65
N LEU A 439 -3.95 -21.88 -6.24
CA LEU A 439 -2.80 -22.71 -5.88
C LEU A 439 -2.41 -22.52 -4.41
N GLY A 440 -2.40 -21.30 -3.92
CA GLY A 440 -2.17 -20.99 -2.52
C GLY A 440 -3.23 -21.62 -1.60
N CYS A 441 -4.51 -21.43 -1.88
CA CYS A 441 -5.59 -22.01 -1.07
C CYS A 441 -5.60 -23.55 -1.11
N LEU A 442 -5.43 -24.15 -2.27
CA LEU A 442 -5.35 -25.61 -2.41
C LEU A 442 -4.18 -26.20 -1.65
N SER A 443 -2.99 -25.56 -1.71
CA SER A 443 -1.83 -26.01 -0.94
C SER A 443 -2.10 -26.02 0.57
N PHE A 444 -2.82 -25.03 1.10
CA PHE A 444 -3.21 -24.94 2.52
C PHE A 444 -4.22 -26.01 2.92
N VAL A 445 -5.21 -26.27 2.06
CA VAL A 445 -6.21 -27.34 2.30
C VAL A 445 -5.55 -28.70 2.36
N VAL A 446 -4.66 -29.02 1.41
CA VAL A 446 -3.93 -30.31 1.36
C VAL A 446 -2.94 -30.43 2.51
N ALA A 447 -2.30 -29.35 2.91
CA ALA A 447 -1.30 -29.34 3.97
C ALA A 447 -1.89 -29.21 5.39
N ARG A 448 -3.22 -29.11 5.52
CA ARG A 448 -3.88 -29.00 6.84
C ARG A 448 -3.50 -30.18 7.73
N LYS A 449 -3.00 -29.88 8.92
CA LYS A 449 -2.77 -30.93 9.94
C LYS A 449 -4.14 -31.29 10.54
N LYS A 450 -4.48 -32.58 10.54
CA LYS A 450 -5.65 -33.06 11.27
C LYS A 450 -5.42 -32.81 12.75
N ASP A 451 -6.38 -32.20 13.44
CA ASP A 451 -6.34 -32.03 14.88
C ASP A 451 -6.29 -33.44 15.51
N ALA A 452 -5.17 -33.77 16.15
CA ALA A 452 -4.99 -35.04 16.87
C ALA A 452 -5.88 -35.14 18.13
N SER A 453 -6.75 -34.18 18.39
CA SER A 453 -7.55 -34.04 19.60
C SER A 453 -9.07 -34.12 19.42
N LYS A 454 -9.57 -34.65 18.28
CA LYS A 454 -10.97 -35.09 18.19
C LYS A 454 -11.00 -36.54 17.76
N PRO A 455 -11.55 -37.42 18.65
CA PRO A 455 -11.79 -38.81 18.31
C PRO A 455 -12.80 -38.97 17.15
#